data_95e1538229bd8e2dcc3b439f09406b36
#
_entry.id   95e1538229bd8e2dcc3b439f09406b36
#
_cell.length_a   1.000
_cell.length_b   1.000
_cell.length_c   1.000
_cell.angle_alpha   90.00
_cell.angle_beta   90.00
_cell.angle_gamma   90.00
#
_symmetry.space_group_name_H-M   'P 1'
#
loop_
_entity.id
_entity.type
_entity.pdbx_description
1 polymer ?
#
loop_
_entity_poly.entity_id
_entity_poly.type
_entity_poly.pdbx_seq_one_letter_code
_entity_poly.pdbx_strand_id
1 'polypeptide(L)'
;LGKEPPFCDLPMNPLIRFFLTSLTLTLAFSLSASPLVAQSLVISEFMASNQDSLTDEDGDTEDWIEILNPGETAVRLDGWFLTDDQANLNKWSFPDLNLGPGEHLVVFASSKNRFDPGGELHTNFKLTSSGEYLALVRPDGRTVAHEYAPSFPIQVQDVSYGLQQVTNTTTLLGPGSPLRYSVPLGDEDDVREGLNPNSWIGTDFQDDDWAAGAAGIGYATGSPDDYDSLIETDVQELMWSEQTSIYLRIPFTVSDPSAISSLNLKMKWDDGFVAYLNGDPLPVAEENAPSPDQLDHQSNATATHSDRQAVVYDNYQLSTSLLNVGANLLCIHGLNADPDSSDFLIVPELEAVGVTATATPAYFTSPTPGTPNASGDDSPGPLIRNVTRNLPPIDRKSTRLNSSHQ
;
A
#
# COMPACT_ATOMS: atom_id res chain seq x y z
N LEU A 1 0.14 -24.11 -88.74
CA LEU A 1 1.01 -23.40 -89.73
C LEU A 1 1.26 -22.00 -89.17
N GLY A 2 2.48 -21.73 -88.78
CA GLY A 2 2.91 -20.41 -88.34
C GLY A 2 4.14 -20.48 -87.42
N LYS A 3 5.31 -20.42 -88.10
CA LYS A 3 6.67 -20.55 -87.55
C LYS A 3 7.01 -19.46 -86.59
N GLU A 4 7.69 -19.80 -85.50
CA GLU A 4 8.51 -18.91 -84.67
C GLU A 4 9.77 -18.48 -85.41
N PRO A 5 10.28 -17.27 -85.25
CA PRO A 5 11.64 -16.89 -85.59
C PRO A 5 12.59 -16.93 -84.35
N PRO A 6 13.91 -16.99 -84.64
CA PRO A 6 14.89 -17.53 -83.71
C PRO A 6 15.46 -16.51 -82.73
N PHE A 7 15.90 -17.01 -81.56
CA PHE A 7 16.70 -16.34 -80.55
C PHE A 7 18.01 -15.80 -81.13
N CYS A 8 18.32 -14.57 -80.76
CA CYS A 8 19.60 -13.93 -80.96
C CYS A 8 20.40 -13.94 -79.69
N ASP A 9 21.44 -14.74 -79.63
CA ASP A 9 22.44 -14.81 -78.58
C ASP A 9 23.30 -13.52 -78.57
N LEU A 10 23.35 -12.81 -77.46
CA LEU A 10 24.40 -11.82 -77.16
C LEU A 10 25.12 -12.24 -75.88
N PRO A 11 26.47 -12.20 -75.84
CA PRO A 11 27.26 -12.71 -74.71
C PRO A 11 27.21 -11.78 -73.51
N MET A 12 26.82 -12.33 -72.38
CA MET A 12 26.90 -11.64 -71.11
C MET A 12 28.28 -11.77 -70.47
N ASN A 13 28.85 -10.65 -70.18
CA ASN A 13 30.10 -10.43 -69.46
C ASN A 13 30.06 -11.02 -68.05
N PRO A 14 31.02 -11.78 -67.54
CA PRO A 14 31.03 -12.38 -66.24
C PRO A 14 31.75 -11.47 -65.23
N LEU A 15 31.06 -10.63 -64.55
CA LEU A 15 31.52 -9.98 -63.27
C LEU A 15 30.39 -9.13 -62.74
N ILE A 16 29.70 -9.68 -61.76
CA ILE A 16 29.15 -9.11 -60.51
C ILE A 16 28.05 -10.06 -60.01
N ARG A 17 28.47 -11.10 -59.27
CA ARG A 17 27.62 -11.83 -58.36
C ARG A 17 27.66 -11.08 -57.02
N PHE A 18 26.71 -10.16 -56.81
CA PHE A 18 26.38 -9.72 -55.44
C PHE A 18 25.55 -10.81 -54.79
N PHE A 19 26.15 -11.51 -53.83
CA PHE A 19 25.45 -12.33 -52.88
C PHE A 19 24.68 -11.37 -51.92
N LEU A 20 23.39 -11.19 -52.11
CA LEU A 20 22.50 -10.74 -51.06
C LEU A 20 22.24 -11.94 -50.13
N THR A 21 23.10 -12.14 -49.17
CA THR A 21 22.76 -12.95 -47.99
C THR A 21 21.87 -12.09 -47.09
N SER A 22 20.56 -12.35 -47.15
CA SER A 22 19.59 -11.87 -46.17
C SER A 22 19.99 -12.45 -44.81
N LEU A 23 20.69 -11.63 -44.01
CA LEU A 23 20.95 -11.93 -42.60
C LEU A 23 19.68 -11.60 -41.83
N THR A 24 18.77 -12.56 -41.69
CA THR A 24 17.67 -12.50 -40.72
C THR A 24 18.27 -12.63 -39.33
N LEU A 25 18.51 -11.47 -38.69
CA LEU A 25 18.85 -11.38 -37.27
C LEU A 25 17.58 -11.71 -36.46
N THR A 26 17.38 -12.99 -36.17
CA THR A 26 16.41 -13.41 -35.15
C THR A 26 16.95 -12.97 -33.80
N LEU A 27 16.45 -11.83 -33.31
CA LEU A 27 16.63 -11.41 -31.95
C LEU A 27 15.80 -12.37 -31.06
N ALA A 28 16.46 -13.44 -30.60
CA ALA A 28 15.89 -14.28 -29.55
C ALA A 28 15.86 -13.45 -28.28
N PHE A 29 14.71 -12.84 -27.98
CA PHE A 29 14.38 -12.40 -26.62
C PHE A 29 14.29 -13.69 -25.79
N SER A 30 15.39 -14.05 -25.15
CA SER A 30 15.35 -14.95 -24.00
C SER A 30 14.63 -14.19 -22.89
N LEU A 31 13.29 -14.37 -22.76
CA LEU A 31 12.62 -14.15 -21.49
C LEU A 31 13.33 -15.09 -20.51
N SER A 32 14.24 -14.52 -19.73
CA SER A 32 14.65 -15.14 -18.49
C SER A 32 13.43 -15.09 -17.58
N ALA A 33 12.58 -16.12 -17.64
CA ALA A 33 11.66 -16.39 -16.57
C ALA A 33 12.56 -16.63 -15.35
N SER A 34 12.76 -15.60 -14.51
CA SER A 34 13.22 -15.82 -13.15
C SER A 34 12.29 -16.86 -12.58
N PRO A 35 12.79 -17.94 -11.96
CA PRO A 35 11.89 -18.85 -11.26
C PRO A 35 11.12 -17.99 -10.27
N LEU A 36 9.81 -17.93 -10.42
CA LEU A 36 8.91 -17.39 -9.43
C LEU A 36 9.12 -18.27 -8.20
N VAL A 37 10.02 -17.87 -7.32
CA VAL A 37 10.10 -18.45 -5.99
C VAL A 37 8.83 -17.94 -5.34
N ALA A 38 7.78 -18.76 -5.36
CA ALA A 38 6.58 -18.50 -4.60
C ALA A 38 7.05 -18.19 -3.18
N GLN A 39 6.94 -16.93 -2.76
CA GLN A 39 7.29 -16.56 -1.42
C GLN A 39 6.42 -17.39 -0.48
N SER A 40 7.09 -18.16 0.37
CA SER A 40 6.43 -19.04 1.31
C SER A 40 5.90 -18.20 2.47
N LEU A 41 4.76 -18.59 3.05
CA LEU A 41 4.30 -18.02 4.31
C LEU A 41 5.43 -18.00 5.34
N VAL A 42 5.47 -16.95 6.16
CA VAL A 42 6.49 -16.78 7.20
C VAL A 42 5.83 -16.53 8.56
N ILE A 43 6.51 -16.88 9.63
CA ILE A 43 6.19 -16.39 10.97
C ILE A 43 6.84 -15.00 11.05
N SER A 44 6.01 -13.96 10.96
CA SER A 44 6.44 -12.55 10.91
C SER A 44 6.80 -12.02 12.27
N GLU A 45 6.00 -12.35 13.29
CA GLU A 45 6.18 -11.87 14.66
C GLU A 45 5.63 -12.90 15.65
N PHE A 46 6.16 -12.94 16.86
CA PHE A 46 5.58 -13.71 17.95
C PHE A 46 5.96 -13.11 19.31
N MET A 47 5.17 -13.42 20.33
CA MET A 47 5.41 -13.02 21.71
C MET A 47 5.22 -14.22 22.64
N ALA A 48 6.29 -14.60 23.37
CA ALA A 48 6.29 -15.70 24.31
C ALA A 48 6.27 -15.24 25.78
N SER A 49 5.84 -14.03 26.05
CA SER A 49 5.62 -13.47 27.40
C SER A 49 4.68 -12.26 27.31
N ASN A 50 3.43 -12.50 26.94
CA ASN A 50 2.40 -11.47 26.84
C ASN A 50 1.71 -11.29 28.20
N GLN A 51 1.70 -10.04 28.71
CA GLN A 51 1.04 -9.66 29.94
C GLN A 51 0.01 -8.54 29.72
N ASP A 52 0.34 -7.56 28.87
CA ASP A 52 -0.45 -6.34 28.69
C ASP A 52 -0.61 -5.93 27.20
N SER A 53 -0.09 -6.70 26.21
CA SER A 53 -0.03 -6.25 24.83
C SER A 53 -1.28 -6.61 24.01
N LEU A 54 -1.74 -7.85 24.07
CA LEU A 54 -2.89 -8.37 23.31
C LEU A 54 -3.71 -9.31 24.16
N THR A 55 -5.03 -9.16 24.15
CA THR A 55 -5.98 -10.06 24.81
C THR A 55 -6.76 -10.85 23.78
N ASP A 56 -7.06 -12.11 24.08
CA ASP A 56 -7.93 -12.94 23.26
C ASP A 56 -9.44 -12.67 23.53
N GLU A 57 -10.30 -13.36 22.80
CA GLU A 57 -11.76 -13.24 22.92
C GLU A 57 -12.33 -13.59 24.31
N ASP A 58 -11.59 -14.34 25.12
CA ASP A 58 -11.94 -14.64 26.50
C ASP A 58 -11.48 -13.54 27.49
N GLY A 59 -10.67 -12.57 27.00
CA GLY A 59 -10.05 -11.53 27.80
C GLY A 59 -8.75 -11.96 28.50
N ASP A 60 -8.17 -13.09 28.08
CA ASP A 60 -6.89 -13.60 28.61
C ASP A 60 -5.70 -13.03 27.81
N THR A 61 -4.58 -12.70 28.48
CA THR A 61 -3.33 -12.32 27.86
C THR A 61 -2.50 -13.57 27.56
N GLU A 62 -2.76 -14.19 26.43
CA GLU A 62 -2.04 -15.38 26.00
C GLU A 62 -0.89 -15.03 25.05
N ASP A 63 0.16 -15.85 25.01
CA ASP A 63 1.21 -15.73 24.00
C ASP A 63 0.62 -15.85 22.58
N TRP A 64 1.28 -15.28 21.57
CA TRP A 64 0.75 -15.27 20.20
C TRP A 64 1.84 -15.42 19.15
N ILE A 65 1.43 -15.86 17.98
CA ILE A 65 2.25 -16.07 16.77
C ILE A 65 1.53 -15.41 15.61
N GLU A 66 2.24 -14.63 14.81
CA GLU A 66 1.71 -14.01 13.61
C GLU A 66 2.27 -14.68 12.36
N ILE A 67 1.39 -14.98 11.42
CA ILE A 67 1.74 -15.50 10.10
C ILE A 67 1.48 -14.43 9.06
N LEU A 68 2.48 -14.17 8.21
CA LEU A 68 2.38 -13.25 7.07
C LEU A 68 2.40 -14.05 5.76
N ASN A 69 1.54 -13.68 4.85
CA ASN A 69 1.66 -14.05 3.44
C ASN A 69 2.40 -12.94 2.68
N PRO A 70 3.72 -13.04 2.48
CA PRO A 70 4.47 -12.03 1.74
C PRO A 70 4.37 -12.23 0.21
N GLY A 71 3.56 -13.20 -0.24
CA GLY A 71 3.38 -13.54 -1.65
C GLY A 71 2.30 -12.71 -2.32
N GLU A 72 2.22 -12.84 -3.64
CA GLU A 72 1.32 -12.08 -4.52
C GLU A 72 -0.07 -12.75 -4.68
N THR A 73 -0.25 -13.94 -4.13
CA THR A 73 -1.48 -14.73 -4.25
C THR A 73 -1.97 -15.19 -2.89
N ALA A 74 -3.28 -15.29 -2.73
CA ALA A 74 -3.86 -15.87 -1.53
C ALA A 74 -3.42 -17.33 -1.35
N VAL A 75 -3.10 -17.71 -0.12
CA VAL A 75 -2.70 -19.06 0.27
C VAL A 75 -3.78 -19.67 1.13
N ARG A 76 -4.27 -20.86 0.74
CA ARG A 76 -5.18 -21.66 1.57
C ARG A 76 -4.39 -22.36 2.66
N LEU A 77 -4.77 -22.15 3.93
CA LEU A 77 -4.05 -22.66 5.10
C LEU A 77 -4.44 -24.09 5.49
N ASP A 78 -5.48 -24.68 4.89
CA ASP A 78 -5.83 -26.09 5.11
C ASP A 78 -4.61 -27.01 4.93
N GLY A 79 -4.32 -27.80 5.94
CA GLY A 79 -3.17 -28.71 5.96
C GLY A 79 -1.81 -28.09 6.30
N TRP A 80 -1.72 -26.79 6.53
CA TRP A 80 -0.53 -26.18 7.13
C TRP A 80 -0.48 -26.44 8.63
N PHE A 81 0.72 -26.41 9.23
CA PHE A 81 0.90 -26.70 10.65
C PHE A 81 1.79 -25.66 11.34
N LEU A 82 1.50 -25.43 12.62
CA LEU A 82 2.42 -24.79 13.58
C LEU A 82 2.94 -25.80 14.59
N THR A 83 4.20 -25.64 14.97
CA THR A 83 4.84 -26.51 15.95
C THR A 83 5.92 -25.77 16.74
N ASP A 84 6.02 -26.09 18.03
CA ASP A 84 7.11 -25.77 18.94
C ASP A 84 8.06 -26.97 19.17
N ASP A 85 7.83 -28.09 18.46
CA ASP A 85 8.56 -29.33 18.61
C ASP A 85 9.13 -29.82 17.27
N GLN A 86 10.46 -29.75 17.12
CA GLN A 86 11.16 -30.20 15.92
C GLN A 86 10.96 -31.70 15.61
N ALA A 87 10.63 -32.51 16.63
CA ALA A 87 10.35 -33.94 16.44
C ALA A 87 8.90 -34.23 16.01
N ASN A 88 7.99 -33.23 16.13
CA ASN A 88 6.59 -33.35 15.78
C ASN A 88 6.12 -32.17 14.91
N LEU A 89 6.45 -32.20 13.62
CA LEU A 89 6.17 -31.12 12.69
C LEU A 89 4.66 -30.88 12.43
N ASN A 90 3.79 -31.82 12.79
CA ASN A 90 2.35 -31.74 12.57
C ASN A 90 1.56 -31.49 13.87
N LYS A 91 2.12 -30.74 14.81
CA LYS A 91 1.62 -30.60 16.17
C LYS A 91 0.24 -29.94 16.25
N TRP A 92 0.04 -28.86 15.48
CA TRP A 92 -1.23 -28.16 15.38
C TRP A 92 -1.51 -27.78 13.92
N SER A 93 -2.72 -28.05 13.42
CA SER A 93 -3.11 -27.76 12.04
C SER A 93 -4.01 -26.53 11.94
N PHE A 94 -3.78 -25.73 10.93
CA PHE A 94 -4.70 -24.63 10.58
C PHE A 94 -6.04 -25.17 10.08
N PRO A 95 -7.15 -24.45 10.34
CA PRO A 95 -8.42 -24.70 9.69
C PRO A 95 -8.40 -24.28 8.21
N ASP A 96 -9.49 -24.60 7.51
CA ASP A 96 -9.70 -24.17 6.12
C ASP A 96 -10.03 -22.67 6.06
N LEU A 97 -9.02 -21.84 5.86
CA LEU A 97 -9.12 -20.41 5.65
C LEU A 97 -8.11 -19.96 4.61
N ASN A 98 -8.33 -18.80 3.99
CA ASN A 98 -7.42 -18.19 3.05
C ASN A 98 -6.72 -17.00 3.71
N LEU A 99 -5.42 -16.86 3.46
CA LEU A 99 -4.61 -15.71 3.82
C LEU A 99 -4.23 -14.96 2.54
N GLY A 100 -4.77 -13.75 2.36
CA GLY A 100 -4.55 -12.92 1.17
C GLY A 100 -3.10 -12.41 1.04
N PRO A 101 -2.74 -11.82 -0.12
CA PRO A 101 -1.45 -11.17 -0.30
C PRO A 101 -1.23 -10.06 0.73
N GLY A 102 -0.05 -10.04 1.37
CA GLY A 102 0.28 -9.05 2.40
C GLY A 102 -0.54 -9.15 3.69
N GLU A 103 -1.43 -10.13 3.81
CA GLU A 103 -2.29 -10.30 4.98
C GLU A 103 -1.55 -10.95 6.13
N HIS A 104 -1.88 -10.51 7.35
CA HIS A 104 -1.36 -10.99 8.62
C HIS A 104 -2.44 -11.77 9.36
N LEU A 105 -2.08 -12.91 9.96
CA LEU A 105 -2.95 -13.74 10.77
C LEU A 105 -2.34 -14.01 12.14
N VAL A 106 -3.01 -13.54 13.19
CA VAL A 106 -2.62 -13.83 14.57
C VAL A 106 -3.22 -15.15 15.05
N VAL A 107 -2.41 -15.98 15.69
CA VAL A 107 -2.79 -17.25 16.32
C VAL A 107 -2.30 -17.23 17.77
N PHE A 108 -3.18 -17.39 18.73
CA PHE A 108 -2.81 -17.45 20.15
C PHE A 108 -2.16 -18.79 20.51
N ALA A 109 -0.99 -18.75 21.12
CA ALA A 109 -0.27 -19.91 21.63
C ALA A 109 -0.69 -20.20 23.07
N SER A 110 -1.94 -20.67 23.26
CA SER A 110 -2.63 -20.71 24.56
C SER A 110 -2.91 -22.11 25.10
N SER A 111 -2.71 -23.16 24.31
CA SER A 111 -3.18 -24.54 24.59
C SER A 111 -4.70 -24.72 24.60
N LYS A 112 -5.49 -23.70 24.26
CA LYS A 112 -6.97 -23.78 24.16
C LYS A 112 -7.44 -24.65 22.98
N ASN A 113 -6.59 -24.85 21.98
CA ASN A 113 -6.81 -25.71 20.81
C ASN A 113 -8.11 -25.39 20.06
N ARG A 114 -8.27 -24.11 19.65
CA ARG A 114 -9.42 -23.62 18.89
C ARG A 114 -9.01 -23.42 17.42
N PHE A 115 -9.86 -23.88 16.51
CA PHE A 115 -9.61 -23.82 15.06
C PHE A 115 -10.88 -23.49 14.26
N ASP A 116 -11.80 -22.71 14.85
CA ASP A 116 -12.95 -22.17 14.13
C ASP A 116 -12.48 -21.01 13.21
N PRO A 117 -12.66 -21.08 11.88
CA PRO A 117 -12.25 -20.02 10.97
C PRO A 117 -12.97 -18.68 11.20
N GLY A 118 -14.11 -18.68 11.88
CA GLY A 118 -14.90 -17.50 12.22
C GLY A 118 -14.54 -16.83 13.54
N GLY A 119 -13.64 -17.43 14.32
CA GLY A 119 -13.18 -16.95 15.62
C GLY A 119 -11.66 -16.81 15.70
N GLU A 120 -11.16 -16.52 16.88
CA GLU A 120 -9.72 -16.50 17.13
C GLU A 120 -9.13 -17.90 17.15
N LEU A 121 -7.96 -18.05 16.52
CA LEU A 121 -7.27 -19.32 16.45
C LEU A 121 -6.35 -19.51 17.66
N HIS A 122 -6.38 -20.72 18.24
CA HIS A 122 -5.54 -21.05 19.39
C HIS A 122 -4.84 -22.38 19.17
N THR A 123 -3.52 -22.41 19.36
CA THR A 123 -2.75 -23.65 19.27
C THR A 123 -3.05 -24.59 20.45
N ASN A 124 -2.58 -25.85 20.32
CA ASN A 124 -2.59 -26.85 21.38
C ASN A 124 -1.32 -26.84 22.25
N PHE A 125 -0.51 -25.78 22.13
CA PHE A 125 0.73 -25.55 22.88
C PHE A 125 0.83 -24.07 23.32
N LYS A 126 1.74 -23.78 24.24
CA LYS A 126 2.16 -22.45 24.65
C LYS A 126 3.61 -22.23 24.27
N LEU A 127 4.05 -20.97 24.17
CA LEU A 127 5.45 -20.64 23.97
C LEU A 127 6.18 -20.51 25.31
N THR A 128 7.49 -20.83 25.30
CA THR A 128 8.35 -20.72 26.47
C THR A 128 9.26 -19.49 26.36
N SER A 129 9.13 -18.52 27.25
CA SER A 129 9.92 -17.28 27.22
C SER A 129 11.45 -17.48 27.32
N SER A 130 11.92 -18.65 27.77
CA SER A 130 13.35 -19.00 27.78
C SER A 130 13.93 -19.35 26.42
N GLY A 131 13.08 -19.47 25.38
CA GLY A 131 13.44 -19.85 24.03
C GLY A 131 13.23 -21.35 23.77
N GLU A 132 12.65 -21.65 22.62
CA GLU A 132 12.44 -23.00 22.10
C GLU A 132 12.34 -22.98 20.57
N TYR A 133 12.18 -24.14 19.94
CA TYR A 133 11.90 -24.27 18.53
C TYR A 133 10.51 -23.72 18.18
N LEU A 134 10.38 -23.03 17.04
CA LEU A 134 9.09 -22.61 16.51
C LEU A 134 9.13 -22.70 14.99
N ALA A 135 8.16 -23.37 14.37
CA ALA A 135 8.10 -23.51 12.92
C ALA A 135 6.69 -23.50 12.33
N LEU A 136 6.64 -23.00 11.09
CA LEU A 136 5.51 -23.11 10.16
C LEU A 136 5.83 -24.18 9.11
N VAL A 137 4.95 -25.16 8.96
CA VAL A 137 5.19 -26.36 8.15
C VAL A 137 4.14 -26.47 7.04
N ARG A 138 4.59 -26.82 5.84
CA ARG A 138 3.74 -26.98 4.64
C ARG A 138 2.77 -28.15 4.76
N PRO A 139 1.74 -28.20 3.90
CA PRO A 139 0.72 -29.27 3.90
C PRO A 139 1.25 -30.69 3.71
N ASP A 140 2.47 -30.88 3.22
CA ASP A 140 3.10 -32.19 3.15
C ASP A 140 3.52 -32.76 4.53
N GLY A 141 3.40 -31.94 5.58
CA GLY A 141 3.74 -32.27 6.96
C GLY A 141 5.23 -32.55 7.22
N ARG A 142 6.11 -32.11 6.32
CA ARG A 142 7.54 -32.40 6.35
C ARG A 142 8.40 -31.21 5.97
N THR A 143 7.95 -30.39 5.02
CA THR A 143 8.70 -29.23 4.53
C THR A 143 8.45 -28.04 5.46
N VAL A 144 9.48 -27.61 6.16
CA VAL A 144 9.46 -26.39 6.95
C VAL A 144 9.45 -25.18 5.98
N ALA A 145 8.47 -24.32 6.13
CA ALA A 145 8.33 -23.10 5.34
C ALA A 145 9.13 -21.96 5.97
N HIS A 146 9.02 -21.81 7.29
CA HIS A 146 9.78 -20.83 8.08
C HIS A 146 10.01 -21.39 9.50
N GLU A 147 11.18 -21.10 10.09
CA GLU A 147 11.49 -21.58 11.44
C GLU A 147 12.42 -20.64 12.19
N TYR A 148 12.30 -20.65 13.51
CA TYR A 148 13.27 -20.13 14.45
C TYR A 148 13.99 -21.34 15.10
N ALA A 149 15.15 -21.72 14.56
CA ALA A 149 15.88 -22.93 14.93
C ALA A 149 17.33 -22.62 15.35
N PRO A 150 17.96 -23.40 16.23
CA PRO A 150 17.35 -24.51 16.97
C PRO A 150 16.36 -24.06 18.05
N SER A 151 16.38 -22.76 18.36
CA SER A 151 15.55 -22.10 19.37
C SER A 151 15.53 -20.61 19.10
N PHE A 152 14.38 -19.96 19.26
CA PHE A 152 14.31 -18.52 19.30
C PHE A 152 15.00 -17.98 20.60
N PRO A 153 15.45 -16.70 20.62
CA PRO A 153 16.14 -16.15 21.77
C PRO A 153 15.22 -15.90 22.95
N ILE A 154 15.78 -15.68 24.15
CA ILE A 154 15.04 -15.36 25.37
C ILE A 154 14.09 -14.18 25.11
N GLN A 155 12.83 -14.36 25.46
CA GLN A 155 11.80 -13.36 25.33
C GLN A 155 11.64 -12.56 26.63
N VAL A 156 11.24 -11.33 26.50
CA VAL A 156 10.99 -10.37 27.58
C VAL A 156 9.52 -10.03 27.60
N GLN A 157 8.98 -9.76 28.78
CA GLN A 157 7.60 -9.40 28.95
C GLN A 157 7.20 -8.23 28.02
N ASP A 158 6.13 -8.41 27.27
CA ASP A 158 5.53 -7.43 26.36
C ASP A 158 6.47 -6.89 25.28
N VAL A 159 7.54 -7.65 24.98
CA VAL A 159 8.44 -7.42 23.84
C VAL A 159 8.32 -8.61 22.91
N SER A 160 7.91 -8.38 21.68
CA SER A 160 7.81 -9.41 20.65
C SER A 160 9.15 -9.63 19.92
N TYR A 161 9.22 -10.69 19.12
CA TYR A 161 10.38 -11.01 18.30
C TYR A 161 9.92 -11.52 16.94
N GLY A 162 10.56 -11.06 15.87
CA GLY A 162 10.16 -11.47 14.52
C GLY A 162 10.98 -10.82 13.43
N LEU A 163 10.51 -10.98 12.20
CA LEU A 163 11.17 -10.43 11.01
C LEU A 163 10.92 -8.93 10.92
N GLN A 164 11.98 -8.15 10.80
CA GLN A 164 11.84 -6.73 10.50
C GLN A 164 11.19 -6.56 9.13
N GLN A 165 10.31 -5.59 9.02
CA GLN A 165 9.75 -5.20 7.74
C GLN A 165 10.26 -3.79 7.38
N VAL A 166 10.69 -3.65 6.14
CA VAL A 166 11.06 -2.36 5.58
C VAL A 166 9.87 -1.87 4.76
N THR A 167 9.28 -0.78 5.20
CA THR A 167 8.27 -0.09 4.39
C THR A 167 8.96 0.82 3.40
N ASN A 168 8.60 0.68 2.12
CA ASN A 168 9.06 1.57 1.06
C ASN A 168 7.87 2.38 0.58
N THR A 169 7.89 3.67 0.80
CA THR A 169 6.89 4.57 0.22
C THR A 169 7.39 5.05 -1.13
N THR A 170 6.54 4.92 -2.14
CA THR A 170 6.79 5.38 -3.50
C THR A 170 5.67 6.33 -3.90
N THR A 171 6.02 7.55 -4.29
CA THR A 171 5.07 8.47 -4.90
C THR A 171 4.82 8.05 -6.35
N LEU A 172 3.60 7.62 -6.66
CA LEU A 172 3.17 7.20 -7.99
C LEU A 172 2.84 8.40 -8.89
N LEU A 173 2.23 9.42 -8.31
CA LEU A 173 2.02 10.75 -8.90
C LEU A 173 1.99 11.79 -7.79
N GLY A 174 2.30 13.04 -8.12
CA GLY A 174 2.31 14.15 -7.17
C GLY A 174 2.38 15.49 -7.89
N PRO A 175 2.59 16.60 -7.18
CA PRO A 175 2.73 17.91 -7.78
C PRO A 175 3.72 17.89 -8.94
N GLY A 176 3.36 18.52 -10.07
CA GLY A 176 4.16 18.51 -11.29
C GLY A 176 4.00 17.26 -12.17
N SER A 177 3.24 16.24 -11.77
CA SER A 177 2.94 15.09 -12.64
C SER A 177 2.17 15.52 -13.87
N PRO A 178 2.51 15.03 -15.09
CA PRO A 178 1.78 15.37 -16.31
C PRO A 178 0.32 14.99 -16.24
N LEU A 179 -0.55 15.88 -16.72
CA LEU A 179 -1.99 15.60 -16.80
C LEU A 179 -2.60 16.17 -18.11
N ARG A 180 -3.82 15.73 -18.38
CA ARG A 180 -4.74 16.38 -19.33
C ARG A 180 -5.90 16.95 -18.53
N TYR A 181 -6.40 18.11 -18.96
CA TYR A 181 -7.55 18.74 -18.32
C TYR A 181 -8.49 19.37 -19.35
N SER A 182 -9.76 19.49 -18.97
CA SER A 182 -10.80 20.18 -19.72
C SER A 182 -11.64 21.03 -18.78
N VAL A 183 -11.83 22.30 -19.14
CA VAL A 183 -12.80 23.21 -18.52
C VAL A 183 -13.93 23.38 -19.54
N PRO A 184 -15.07 22.71 -19.36
CA PRO A 184 -16.16 22.74 -20.34
C PRO A 184 -16.88 24.09 -20.28
N LEU A 185 -17.00 24.78 -21.42
CA LEU A 185 -17.64 26.11 -21.54
C LEU A 185 -19.07 26.05 -22.04
N GLY A 186 -19.59 24.89 -22.38
CA GLY A 186 -20.96 24.71 -22.88
C GLY A 186 -21.39 23.25 -22.95
N ASP A 187 -22.67 23.02 -23.25
CA ASP A 187 -23.25 21.67 -23.30
C ASP A 187 -22.56 20.76 -24.34
N GLU A 188 -22.06 21.34 -25.44
CA GLU A 188 -21.32 20.59 -26.47
C GLU A 188 -19.92 20.14 -26.01
N ASP A 189 -19.39 20.78 -24.99
CA ASP A 189 -18.09 20.43 -24.38
C ASP A 189 -18.24 19.47 -23.20
N ASP A 190 -19.51 19.17 -22.79
CA ASP A 190 -19.73 18.18 -21.74
C ASP A 190 -19.35 16.79 -22.22
N VAL A 191 -18.25 16.28 -21.70
CA VAL A 191 -17.73 14.93 -21.98
C VAL A 191 -18.72 13.81 -21.63
N ARG A 192 -19.85 14.17 -21.02
CA ARG A 192 -20.94 13.25 -20.64
C ARG A 192 -22.09 13.21 -21.65
N GLU A 193 -22.25 14.24 -22.52
CA GLU A 193 -23.28 14.26 -23.54
C GLU A 193 -22.98 13.32 -24.72
N GLY A 194 -23.88 12.38 -24.96
CA GLY A 194 -23.82 11.45 -26.09
C GLY A 194 -22.88 10.27 -25.96
N LEU A 195 -22.05 10.25 -24.92
CA LEU A 195 -21.22 9.13 -24.50
C LEU A 195 -21.78 8.54 -23.20
N ASN A 196 -21.38 7.30 -22.86
CA ASN A 196 -21.59 6.80 -21.51
C ASN A 196 -21.09 7.90 -20.53
N PRO A 197 -21.95 8.42 -19.61
CA PRO A 197 -21.62 9.58 -18.76
C PRO A 197 -20.31 9.44 -17.97
N ASN A 198 -19.76 8.24 -17.92
CA ASN A 198 -18.49 7.96 -17.26
C ASN A 198 -17.36 7.62 -18.24
N SER A 199 -17.47 7.94 -19.53
CA SER A 199 -16.44 7.58 -20.51
C SER A 199 -15.10 8.27 -20.26
N TRP A 200 -15.10 9.51 -19.79
CA TRP A 200 -13.89 10.29 -19.54
C TRP A 200 -13.05 9.77 -18.38
N ILE A 201 -13.61 8.97 -17.46
CA ILE A 201 -12.87 8.32 -16.37
C ILE A 201 -12.20 7.00 -16.79
N GLY A 202 -12.57 6.48 -17.96
CA GLY A 202 -12.02 5.22 -18.49
C GLY A 202 -10.67 5.41 -19.18
N THR A 203 -9.85 4.36 -19.15
CA THR A 203 -8.52 4.36 -19.77
C THR A 203 -8.56 4.42 -21.30
N ASP A 204 -9.69 4.05 -21.92
CA ASP A 204 -9.87 4.03 -23.39
C ASP A 204 -10.38 5.37 -23.97
N PHE A 205 -10.68 6.35 -23.13
CA PHE A 205 -11.11 7.66 -23.56
C PHE A 205 -9.97 8.41 -24.27
N GLN A 206 -10.30 9.08 -25.38
CA GLN A 206 -9.33 9.87 -26.16
C GLN A 206 -9.35 11.31 -25.63
N ASP A 207 -8.26 11.73 -25.02
CA ASP A 207 -8.07 13.06 -24.43
C ASP A 207 -7.05 13.91 -25.20
N ASP A 208 -6.77 13.55 -26.46
CA ASP A 208 -5.77 14.27 -27.28
C ASP A 208 -6.10 15.76 -27.47
N ASP A 209 -7.40 16.08 -27.50
CA ASP A 209 -7.91 17.45 -27.65
C ASP A 209 -7.95 18.23 -26.32
N TRP A 210 -7.73 17.55 -25.18
CA TRP A 210 -7.68 18.22 -23.88
C TRP A 210 -6.37 18.98 -23.69
N ALA A 211 -6.42 20.07 -22.92
CA ALA A 211 -5.23 20.85 -22.60
C ALA A 211 -4.22 20.02 -21.79
N ALA A 212 -2.94 20.22 -22.04
CA ALA A 212 -1.87 19.61 -21.27
C ALA A 212 -1.50 20.53 -20.10
N GLY A 213 -1.27 19.92 -18.93
CA GLY A 213 -0.85 20.61 -17.72
C GLY A 213 -0.03 19.71 -16.80
N ALA A 214 0.17 20.19 -15.60
CA ALA A 214 0.84 19.50 -14.51
C ALA A 214 -0.05 19.51 -13.27
N ALA A 215 0.01 18.45 -12.45
CA ALA A 215 -0.74 18.33 -11.21
C ALA A 215 -0.31 19.40 -10.19
N GLY A 216 -1.27 19.98 -9.52
CA GLY A 216 -1.21 21.28 -8.87
C GLY A 216 -1.91 22.29 -9.76
N ILE A 217 -3.21 22.09 -9.99
CA ILE A 217 -4.02 22.93 -10.88
C ILE A 217 -4.96 23.82 -10.06
N GLY A 218 -5.05 25.08 -10.44
CA GLY A 218 -5.88 26.02 -9.71
C GLY A 218 -5.65 27.46 -10.14
N TYR A 219 -6.16 28.41 -9.36
CA TYR A 219 -5.89 29.84 -9.47
C TYR A 219 -6.12 30.55 -8.14
N ALA A 220 -5.56 31.75 -8.00
CA ALA A 220 -5.86 32.69 -6.93
C ALA A 220 -5.87 34.11 -7.49
N THR A 221 -6.95 34.89 -7.27
CA THR A 221 -7.13 36.24 -7.82
C THR A 221 -6.73 37.34 -6.85
N GLY A 222 -6.38 37.01 -5.62
CA GLY A 222 -6.18 37.92 -4.50
C GLY A 222 -4.71 38.25 -4.18
N SER A 223 -4.50 38.90 -3.07
CA SER A 223 -3.18 39.17 -2.45
C SER A 223 -2.52 37.83 -2.06
N PRO A 224 -1.17 37.75 -1.92
CA PRO A 224 -0.42 36.51 -1.94
C PRO A 224 -1.05 35.48 -0.99
N ASP A 225 -1.89 34.67 -1.59
CA ASP A 225 -2.48 33.52 -0.95
C ASP A 225 -1.45 32.40 -0.96
N ASP A 226 -1.56 31.48 -0.03
CA ASP A 226 -0.63 30.36 0.12
C ASP A 226 -0.70 29.38 -1.08
N TYR A 227 -1.57 29.63 -2.09
CA TYR A 227 -1.79 28.77 -3.27
C TYR A 227 -0.76 28.95 -4.38
N ASP A 228 -0.19 30.16 -4.59
CA ASP A 228 0.73 30.44 -5.69
C ASP A 228 1.88 29.42 -5.81
N SER A 229 2.38 28.96 -4.68
CA SER A 229 3.47 27.99 -4.64
C SER A 229 3.03 26.54 -4.88
N LEU A 230 1.72 26.30 -4.95
CA LEU A 230 1.11 24.97 -5.16
C LEU A 230 0.56 24.81 -6.57
N ILE A 231 0.41 25.91 -7.31
CA ILE A 231 -0.15 25.95 -8.66
C ILE A 231 0.95 25.75 -9.68
N GLU A 232 0.94 24.60 -10.36
CA GLU A 232 1.80 24.28 -11.51
C GLU A 232 1.08 24.56 -12.84
N THR A 233 -0.27 24.57 -12.81
CA THR A 233 -1.13 24.88 -13.96
C THR A 233 -2.17 25.90 -13.53
N ASP A 234 -2.04 27.13 -14.05
CA ASP A 234 -3.00 28.21 -13.82
C ASP A 234 -4.18 28.09 -14.78
N VAL A 235 -5.40 28.08 -14.23
CA VAL A 235 -6.66 27.98 -14.98
C VAL A 235 -7.56 29.20 -14.74
N GLN A 236 -7.03 30.30 -14.20
CA GLN A 236 -7.81 31.50 -13.88
C GLN A 236 -8.59 32.03 -15.08
N GLU A 237 -7.97 32.16 -16.26
CA GLU A 237 -8.63 32.67 -17.47
C GLU A 237 -9.77 31.76 -17.99
N LEU A 238 -9.80 30.48 -17.57
CA LEU A 238 -10.78 29.50 -18.00
C LEU A 238 -11.92 29.33 -17.00
N MET A 239 -11.65 29.52 -15.70
CA MET A 239 -12.62 29.21 -14.65
C MET A 239 -13.20 30.46 -14.00
N TRP A 240 -12.38 31.48 -13.68
CA TRP A 240 -12.85 32.62 -12.91
C TRP A 240 -13.89 33.44 -13.68
N SER A 241 -15.08 33.62 -13.06
CA SER A 241 -16.30 34.23 -13.62
C SER A 241 -16.87 33.53 -14.87
N GLU A 242 -16.40 32.32 -15.19
CA GLU A 242 -16.80 31.57 -16.38
C GLU A 242 -17.35 30.18 -16.01
N GLN A 243 -16.63 29.39 -15.19
CA GLN A 243 -16.95 27.99 -14.95
C GLN A 243 -16.54 27.51 -13.54
N THR A 244 -17.34 26.60 -12.97
CA THR A 244 -17.09 26.00 -11.66
C THR A 244 -16.53 24.58 -11.72
N SER A 245 -16.55 23.94 -12.88
CA SER A 245 -16.14 22.55 -13.09
C SER A 245 -14.89 22.44 -13.92
N ILE A 246 -14.02 21.49 -13.55
CA ILE A 246 -12.84 21.08 -14.32
C ILE A 246 -12.67 19.56 -14.24
N TYR A 247 -12.31 18.95 -15.35
CA TYR A 247 -12.01 17.53 -15.45
C TYR A 247 -10.50 17.31 -15.62
N LEU A 248 -9.93 16.42 -14.79
CA LEU A 248 -8.50 16.11 -14.80
C LEU A 248 -8.30 14.62 -15.07
N ARG A 249 -7.28 14.30 -15.88
CA ARG A 249 -6.83 12.92 -16.17
C ARG A 249 -5.33 12.84 -15.95
N ILE A 250 -4.89 12.04 -14.99
CA ILE A 250 -3.50 11.96 -14.53
C ILE A 250 -3.02 10.53 -14.71
N PRO A 251 -2.29 10.22 -15.79
CA PRO A 251 -1.77 8.89 -16.02
C PRO A 251 -0.56 8.60 -15.12
N PHE A 252 -0.46 7.37 -14.64
CA PHE A 252 0.70 6.86 -13.92
C PHE A 252 0.94 5.39 -14.22
N THR A 253 2.06 4.83 -13.77
CA THR A 253 2.41 3.43 -14.04
C THR A 253 2.74 2.68 -12.76
N VAL A 254 2.26 1.44 -12.68
CA VAL A 254 2.57 0.50 -11.61
C VAL A 254 3.11 -0.77 -12.23
N SER A 255 4.36 -1.11 -11.94
CA SER A 255 4.98 -2.32 -12.49
C SER A 255 4.46 -3.59 -11.85
N ASP A 256 4.17 -3.54 -10.56
CA ASP A 256 3.73 -4.66 -9.75
C ASP A 256 2.77 -4.20 -8.63
N PRO A 257 1.45 -4.24 -8.86
CA PRO A 257 0.45 -3.90 -7.85
C PRO A 257 0.50 -4.81 -6.62
N SER A 258 0.95 -6.07 -6.77
CA SER A 258 1.00 -7.03 -5.67
C SER A 258 2.08 -6.71 -4.63
N ALA A 259 3.10 -5.93 -5.01
CA ALA A 259 4.10 -5.42 -4.10
C ALA A 259 3.61 -4.22 -3.25
N ILE A 260 2.39 -3.73 -3.50
CA ILE A 260 1.79 -2.60 -2.80
C ILE A 260 0.83 -3.11 -1.74
N SER A 261 1.17 -2.89 -0.48
CA SER A 261 0.34 -3.27 0.67
C SER A 261 -0.67 -2.18 1.08
N SER A 262 -0.41 -0.93 0.70
CA SER A 262 -1.27 0.21 1.03
C SER A 262 -1.18 1.28 -0.05
N LEU A 263 -2.32 1.88 -0.40
CA LEU A 263 -2.44 2.94 -1.41
C LEU A 263 -3.17 4.14 -0.79
N ASN A 264 -2.52 5.29 -0.74
CA ASN A 264 -3.07 6.51 -0.16
C ASN A 264 -3.15 7.60 -1.21
N LEU A 265 -4.36 8.13 -1.44
CA LEU A 265 -4.55 9.38 -2.14
C LEU A 265 -4.52 10.52 -1.11
N LYS A 266 -3.60 11.45 -1.30
CA LYS A 266 -3.49 12.69 -0.53
C LYS A 266 -3.96 13.83 -1.43
N MET A 267 -4.79 14.71 -0.91
CA MET A 267 -5.40 15.79 -1.68
C MET A 267 -5.32 17.10 -0.91
N LYS A 268 -4.86 18.16 -1.58
CA LYS A 268 -5.15 19.54 -1.18
C LYS A 268 -6.18 20.05 -2.17
N TRP A 269 -7.24 20.68 -1.69
CA TRP A 269 -8.39 20.98 -2.52
C TRP A 269 -9.18 22.19 -2.02
N ASP A 270 -9.83 22.87 -2.97
CA ASP A 270 -10.73 24.01 -2.79
C ASP A 270 -11.64 24.12 -4.03
N ASP A 271 -12.98 24.11 -3.96
CA ASP A 271 -13.90 23.95 -2.81
C ASP A 271 -14.42 22.52 -2.66
N GLY A 272 -14.31 21.69 -3.72
CA GLY A 272 -14.80 20.33 -3.74
C GLY A 272 -14.20 19.49 -4.86
N PHE A 273 -14.37 18.17 -4.77
CA PHE A 273 -13.94 17.25 -5.83
C PHE A 273 -14.58 15.87 -5.70
N VAL A 274 -14.52 15.12 -6.81
CA VAL A 274 -14.78 13.67 -6.86
C VAL A 274 -13.63 13.01 -7.60
N ALA A 275 -13.11 11.91 -7.04
CA ALA A 275 -12.00 11.17 -7.64
C ALA A 275 -12.43 9.78 -8.13
N TYR A 276 -11.72 9.30 -9.17
CA TYR A 276 -11.93 7.99 -9.81
C TYR A 276 -10.57 7.35 -10.11
N LEU A 277 -10.47 6.05 -9.94
CA LEU A 277 -9.26 5.30 -10.28
C LEU A 277 -9.59 4.20 -11.30
N ASN A 278 -8.97 4.26 -12.49
CA ASN A 278 -9.16 3.29 -13.57
C ASN A 278 -10.63 3.07 -14.01
N GLY A 279 -11.47 4.11 -13.87
CA GLY A 279 -12.90 4.05 -14.20
C GLY A 279 -13.81 3.73 -13.02
N ASP A 280 -13.25 3.35 -11.88
CA ASP A 280 -14.02 3.07 -10.66
C ASP A 280 -14.13 4.33 -9.77
N PRO A 281 -15.32 4.66 -9.25
CA PRO A 281 -15.50 5.77 -8.33
C PRO A 281 -14.79 5.47 -6.98
N LEU A 282 -14.29 6.53 -6.34
CA LEU A 282 -13.67 6.50 -5.04
C LEU A 282 -14.53 7.20 -3.99
N PRO A 283 -15.57 6.55 -3.43
CA PRO A 283 -16.51 7.20 -2.50
C PRO A 283 -15.85 7.75 -1.22
N VAL A 284 -14.62 7.27 -0.91
CA VAL A 284 -13.82 7.77 0.21
C VAL A 284 -13.08 9.07 -0.14
N ALA A 285 -13.01 9.44 -1.42
CA ALA A 285 -12.34 10.63 -1.95
C ALA A 285 -13.36 11.46 -2.76
N GLU A 286 -14.42 11.87 -2.07
CA GLU A 286 -15.52 12.70 -2.58
C GLU A 286 -15.83 13.73 -1.48
N GLU A 287 -15.59 15.01 -1.79
CA GLU A 287 -15.73 16.10 -0.82
C GLU A 287 -16.52 17.25 -1.43
N ASN A 288 -17.50 17.77 -0.67
CA ASN A 288 -18.34 18.90 -1.05
C ASN A 288 -18.97 18.77 -2.47
N ALA A 289 -19.25 17.55 -2.91
CA ALA A 289 -19.76 17.28 -4.24
C ALA A 289 -21.27 16.96 -4.22
N PRO A 290 -22.02 17.27 -5.29
CA PRO A 290 -23.34 16.70 -5.51
C PRO A 290 -23.26 15.17 -5.65
N SER A 291 -24.41 14.47 -5.46
CA SER A 291 -24.45 13.02 -5.70
C SER A 291 -23.95 12.68 -7.11
N PRO A 292 -23.24 11.55 -7.29
CA PRO A 292 -22.59 11.20 -8.58
C PRO A 292 -23.53 11.15 -9.78
N ASP A 293 -24.82 10.88 -9.58
CA ASP A 293 -25.86 10.89 -10.62
C ASP A 293 -26.33 12.30 -11.01
N GLN A 294 -25.95 13.32 -10.24
CA GLN A 294 -26.28 14.73 -10.48
C GLN A 294 -25.07 15.56 -10.93
N LEU A 295 -23.89 14.95 -10.97
CA LEU A 295 -22.68 15.62 -11.42
C LEU A 295 -22.70 15.83 -12.93
N ASP A 296 -22.46 17.08 -13.36
CA ASP A 296 -22.30 17.50 -14.76
C ASP A 296 -21.26 18.63 -14.85
N HIS A 297 -21.07 19.18 -16.03
CA HIS A 297 -20.15 20.29 -16.30
C HIS A 297 -20.57 21.62 -15.65
N GLN A 298 -21.80 21.76 -15.20
CA GLN A 298 -22.35 22.94 -14.52
C GLN A 298 -22.42 22.74 -13.00
N SER A 299 -21.92 21.64 -12.48
CA SER A 299 -21.97 21.33 -11.05
C SER A 299 -21.03 22.26 -10.28
N ASN A 300 -21.53 22.72 -9.13
CA ASN A 300 -20.77 23.47 -8.14
C ASN A 300 -20.46 22.59 -6.94
N ALA A 301 -19.42 22.94 -6.20
CA ALA A 301 -19.24 22.40 -4.85
C ALA A 301 -20.46 22.75 -3.98
N THR A 302 -20.86 21.83 -3.10
CA THR A 302 -22.01 21.98 -2.21
C THR A 302 -21.75 22.86 -1.00
N ALA A 303 -20.48 23.16 -0.73
CA ALA A 303 -20.00 24.04 0.33
C ALA A 303 -18.64 24.61 -0.06
N THR A 304 -18.23 25.67 0.62
CA THR A 304 -16.86 26.21 0.50
C THR A 304 -15.90 25.44 1.41
N HIS A 305 -14.66 25.31 1.01
CA HIS A 305 -13.54 24.85 1.84
C HIS A 305 -12.63 26.02 2.18
N SER A 306 -12.14 26.11 3.43
CA SER A 306 -11.36 27.29 3.81
C SER A 306 -9.92 27.20 3.32
N ASP A 307 -9.36 28.30 2.80
CA ASP A 307 -7.99 28.42 2.28
C ASP A 307 -6.93 27.85 3.22
N ARG A 308 -7.11 28.00 4.53
CA ARG A 308 -6.18 27.43 5.53
C ARG A 308 -6.20 25.91 5.56
N GLN A 309 -7.34 25.30 5.30
CA GLN A 309 -7.48 23.85 5.25
C GLN A 309 -7.08 23.31 3.87
N ALA A 310 -7.40 24.06 2.83
CA ALA A 310 -7.10 23.70 1.43
C ALA A 310 -5.63 23.42 1.16
N VAL A 311 -4.71 24.05 1.91
CA VAL A 311 -3.25 23.82 1.77
C VAL A 311 -2.71 22.67 2.61
N VAL A 312 -3.56 21.97 3.36
CA VAL A 312 -3.21 20.78 4.16
C VAL A 312 -3.70 19.53 3.42
N TYR A 313 -2.87 18.49 3.37
CA TYR A 313 -3.31 17.24 2.76
C TYR A 313 -4.35 16.52 3.61
N ASP A 314 -5.51 16.25 3.02
CA ASP A 314 -6.40 15.19 3.47
C ASP A 314 -5.94 13.83 2.89
N ASN A 315 -6.18 12.74 3.63
CA ASN A 315 -5.68 11.42 3.27
C ASN A 315 -6.84 10.43 3.09
N TYR A 316 -6.85 9.73 1.96
CA TYR A 316 -7.89 8.77 1.57
C TYR A 316 -7.24 7.42 1.30
N GLN A 317 -7.56 6.42 2.14
CA GLN A 317 -7.08 5.05 1.96
C GLN A 317 -7.85 4.39 0.82
N LEU A 318 -7.14 3.97 -0.22
CA LEU A 318 -7.70 3.30 -1.39
C LEU A 318 -7.44 1.79 -1.36
N SER A 319 -8.32 1.03 -2.05
CA SER A 319 -8.06 -0.40 -2.29
C SER A 319 -6.95 -0.59 -3.32
N THR A 320 -5.96 -1.40 -2.99
CA THR A 320 -4.89 -1.79 -3.93
C THR A 320 -5.42 -2.63 -5.10
N SER A 321 -6.60 -3.28 -4.94
CA SER A 321 -7.23 -4.06 -5.98
C SER A 321 -7.71 -3.24 -7.19
N LEU A 322 -7.74 -1.92 -7.08
CA LEU A 322 -8.06 -1.00 -8.17
C LEU A 322 -6.88 -0.75 -9.12
N LEU A 323 -5.67 -1.17 -8.74
CA LEU A 323 -4.47 -0.97 -9.56
C LEU A 323 -4.33 -2.03 -10.66
N ASN A 324 -3.95 -1.58 -11.84
CA ASN A 324 -3.57 -2.43 -12.97
C ASN A 324 -2.05 -2.56 -13.08
N VAL A 325 -1.57 -3.70 -13.59
CA VAL A 325 -0.18 -3.81 -14.03
C VAL A 325 0.05 -2.92 -15.25
N GLY A 326 1.03 -2.05 -15.19
CA GLY A 326 1.34 -1.10 -16.26
C GLY A 326 0.60 0.22 -16.10
N ALA A 327 -0.19 0.61 -17.11
CA ALA A 327 -0.85 1.90 -17.14
C ALA A 327 -2.04 1.97 -16.17
N ASN A 328 -2.12 3.07 -15.44
CA ASN A 328 -3.20 3.43 -14.54
C ASN A 328 -3.59 4.89 -14.76
N LEU A 329 -4.78 5.28 -14.31
CA LEU A 329 -5.33 6.60 -14.53
C LEU A 329 -6.10 7.06 -13.28
N LEU A 330 -5.67 8.17 -12.68
CA LEU A 330 -6.45 8.91 -11.69
C LEU A 330 -7.23 10.01 -12.43
N CYS A 331 -8.54 10.02 -12.27
CA CYS A 331 -9.40 11.10 -12.77
C CYS A 331 -9.98 11.88 -11.60
N ILE A 332 -10.08 13.20 -11.76
CA ILE A 332 -10.67 14.10 -10.76
C ILE A 332 -11.61 15.07 -11.44
N HIS A 333 -12.84 15.17 -10.91
CA HIS A 333 -13.74 16.25 -11.20
C HIS A 333 -13.59 17.28 -10.08
N GLY A 334 -12.92 18.38 -10.37
CA GLY A 334 -12.75 19.51 -9.45
C GLY A 334 -13.94 20.46 -9.54
N LEU A 335 -14.39 20.95 -8.40
CA LEU A 335 -15.61 21.76 -8.25
C LEU A 335 -15.31 23.01 -7.44
N ASN A 336 -15.64 24.18 -7.99
CA ASN A 336 -15.71 25.44 -7.27
C ASN A 336 -17.12 25.70 -6.75
N ALA A 337 -17.29 26.40 -5.64
CA ALA A 337 -18.59 26.72 -5.07
C ALA A 337 -19.35 27.80 -5.86
N ASP A 338 -18.63 28.76 -6.43
CA ASP A 338 -19.18 29.89 -7.17
C ASP A 338 -18.25 30.27 -8.33
N PRO A 339 -18.76 30.64 -9.54
CA PRO A 339 -17.91 31.08 -10.63
C PRO A 339 -17.05 32.32 -10.30
N ASP A 340 -17.56 33.20 -9.39
CA ASP A 340 -16.84 34.40 -8.94
C ASP A 340 -15.95 34.15 -7.72
N SER A 341 -15.70 32.89 -7.31
CA SER A 341 -14.76 32.56 -6.25
C SER A 341 -13.37 33.12 -6.54
N SER A 342 -12.70 33.63 -5.50
CA SER A 342 -11.37 34.24 -5.64
C SER A 342 -10.26 33.21 -5.94
N ASP A 343 -10.53 31.93 -5.74
CA ASP A 343 -9.55 30.84 -5.74
C ASP A 343 -10.17 29.50 -6.10
N PHE A 344 -9.30 28.56 -6.45
CA PHE A 344 -9.60 27.15 -6.70
C PHE A 344 -8.28 26.35 -6.63
N LEU A 345 -8.29 25.16 -6.06
CA LEU A 345 -7.09 24.33 -5.94
C LEU A 345 -7.40 22.83 -5.98
N ILE A 346 -6.63 22.08 -6.79
CA ILE A 346 -6.57 20.61 -6.78
C ILE A 346 -5.11 20.17 -6.89
N VAL A 347 -4.57 19.61 -5.81
CA VAL A 347 -3.19 19.09 -5.75
C VAL A 347 -3.21 17.64 -5.26
N PRO A 348 -3.32 16.66 -6.16
CA PRO A 348 -3.27 15.24 -5.79
C PRO A 348 -1.84 14.76 -5.59
N GLU A 349 -1.68 13.82 -4.63
CA GLU A 349 -0.50 13.00 -4.47
C GLU A 349 -0.93 11.56 -4.17
N LEU A 350 -0.48 10.60 -4.95
CA LEU A 350 -0.80 9.19 -4.76
C LEU A 350 0.45 8.45 -4.30
N GLU A 351 0.41 7.91 -3.10
CA GLU A 351 1.50 7.16 -2.48
C GLU A 351 1.17 5.68 -2.39
N ALA A 352 2.10 4.86 -2.83
CA ALA A 352 2.07 3.41 -2.63
C ALA A 352 3.08 3.02 -1.54
N VAL A 353 2.64 2.20 -0.60
CA VAL A 353 3.51 1.63 0.43
C VAL A 353 3.69 0.16 0.14
N GLY A 354 4.91 -0.25 -0.12
CA GLY A 354 5.32 -1.64 -0.19
C GLY A 354 5.94 -2.10 1.13
N VAL A 355 5.71 -3.36 1.49
CA VAL A 355 6.31 -3.98 2.67
C VAL A 355 7.20 -5.13 2.23
N THR A 356 8.46 -5.10 2.66
CA THR A 356 9.40 -6.18 2.41
C THR A 356 9.89 -6.72 3.75
N ALA A 357 9.60 -7.99 4.03
CA ALA A 357 10.15 -8.67 5.19
C ALA A 357 11.67 -8.86 5.00
N THR A 358 12.46 -8.46 5.99
CA THR A 358 13.91 -8.74 5.99
C THR A 358 14.17 -10.11 6.61
N ALA A 359 15.25 -10.78 6.18
CA ALA A 359 15.63 -12.08 6.73
C ALA A 359 16.23 -11.99 8.14
N THR A 360 16.40 -10.78 8.70
CA THR A 360 17.03 -10.57 10.00
C THR A 360 15.97 -10.35 11.07
N PRO A 361 15.80 -11.28 12.04
CA PRO A 361 14.87 -11.09 13.13
C PRO A 361 15.37 -10.03 14.13
N ALA A 362 14.41 -9.36 14.80
CA ALA A 362 14.69 -8.35 15.82
C ALA A 362 13.64 -8.37 16.93
N TYR A 363 13.91 -7.64 18.02
CA TYR A 363 12.96 -7.40 19.09
C TYR A 363 12.18 -6.13 18.85
N PHE A 364 10.86 -6.15 19.15
CA PHE A 364 9.98 -5.02 19.02
C PHE A 364 9.42 -4.64 20.39
N THR A 365 9.84 -3.49 20.90
CA THR A 365 9.32 -2.92 22.18
C THR A 365 7.92 -2.34 22.04
N SER A 366 7.45 -2.20 20.82
CA SER A 366 6.07 -1.88 20.45
C SER A 366 5.58 -2.95 19.49
N PRO A 367 4.99 -4.03 19.99
CA PRO A 367 4.47 -5.13 19.16
C PRO A 367 3.39 -4.64 18.20
N THR A 368 3.32 -5.27 17.03
CA THR A 368 2.42 -4.84 15.94
C THR A 368 1.52 -5.99 15.42
N PRO A 369 0.83 -6.75 16.31
CA PRO A 369 0.03 -7.89 15.87
C PRO A 369 -1.06 -7.48 14.87
N GLY A 370 -1.14 -8.19 13.74
CA GLY A 370 -2.08 -7.93 12.65
C GLY A 370 -1.66 -6.83 11.68
N THR A 371 -0.47 -6.24 11.86
CA THR A 371 0.03 -5.15 11.03
C THR A 371 1.53 -5.33 10.72
N PRO A 372 2.07 -4.65 9.70
CA PRO A 372 3.49 -4.74 9.36
C PRO A 372 4.42 -4.33 10.51
N ASN A 373 5.46 -5.13 10.76
CA ASN A 373 6.47 -4.85 11.77
C ASN A 373 7.27 -3.58 11.42
N ALA A 374 7.57 -2.78 12.42
CA ALA A 374 8.51 -1.67 12.29
C ALA A 374 9.97 -2.16 12.26
N SER A 375 10.93 -1.23 12.26
CA SER A 375 12.32 -1.57 12.56
C SER A 375 12.44 -1.95 14.04
N GLY A 376 13.07 -3.11 14.31
CA GLY A 376 13.31 -3.61 15.67
C GLY A 376 14.75 -3.41 16.12
N ASP A 377 15.01 -3.80 17.35
CA ASP A 377 16.32 -3.74 17.99
C ASP A 377 16.99 -5.13 18.05
N ASP A 378 18.30 -5.19 17.96
CA ASP A 378 19.08 -6.45 18.09
C ASP A 378 19.03 -7.03 19.51
N SER A 379 18.51 -6.28 20.47
CA SER A 379 18.43 -6.63 21.88
C SER A 379 17.11 -6.16 22.48
N PRO A 380 16.50 -6.94 23.40
CA PRO A 380 15.24 -6.53 24.06
C PRO A 380 15.42 -5.36 25.05
N GLY A 381 16.57 -4.70 25.04
CA GLY A 381 16.94 -3.65 25.98
C GLY A 381 17.53 -4.18 27.30
N PRO A 382 17.97 -3.30 28.18
CA PRO A 382 18.57 -3.68 29.46
C PRO A 382 17.53 -4.26 30.41
N LEU A 383 17.68 -5.57 30.73
CA LEU A 383 16.86 -6.24 31.72
C LEU A 383 17.29 -5.85 33.13
N ILE A 384 16.50 -5.05 33.83
CA ILE A 384 16.73 -4.78 35.25
C ILE A 384 16.19 -5.96 36.07
N ARG A 385 17.02 -6.97 36.29
CA ARG A 385 16.61 -8.23 36.98
C ARG A 385 16.49 -8.14 38.49
N ASN A 386 17.18 -7.20 39.17
CA ASN A 386 17.10 -7.03 40.62
C ASN A 386 17.39 -5.58 41.02
N VAL A 387 16.39 -4.88 41.47
CA VAL A 387 16.58 -3.59 42.16
C VAL A 387 16.70 -3.87 43.66
N THR A 388 17.91 -4.14 44.16
CA THR A 388 18.16 -4.13 45.60
C THR A 388 18.28 -2.68 46.05
N ARG A 389 17.27 -2.17 46.76
CA ARG A 389 17.38 -0.92 47.49
C ARG A 389 18.32 -1.16 48.68
N ASN A 390 19.60 -0.85 48.58
CA ASN A 390 20.45 -0.64 49.71
C ASN A 390 20.08 0.72 50.35
N LEU A 391 19.01 0.74 51.13
CA LEU A 391 18.76 1.88 52.01
C LEU A 391 19.85 1.84 53.09
N PRO A 392 20.63 2.92 53.31
CA PRO A 392 21.48 3.00 54.48
C PRO A 392 20.62 2.82 55.73
N PRO A 393 21.14 2.15 56.78
CA PRO A 393 20.36 1.97 57.99
C PRO A 393 19.87 3.32 58.49
N ILE A 394 18.58 3.41 58.70
CA ILE A 394 17.95 4.62 59.26
C ILE A 394 18.48 4.74 60.70
N ASP A 395 19.42 5.64 60.92
CA ASP A 395 19.89 6.00 62.26
C ASP A 395 18.69 6.67 63.00
N ARG A 396 17.94 5.83 63.74
CA ARG A 396 16.92 6.32 64.68
C ARG A 396 17.62 6.94 65.88
N LYS A 397 18.18 8.15 65.74
CA LYS A 397 18.45 8.97 66.90
C LYS A 397 17.12 9.22 67.62
N SER A 398 16.95 8.50 68.71
CA SER A 398 15.91 8.74 69.71
C SER A 398 16.07 10.18 70.22
N THR A 399 15.25 11.10 69.76
CA THR A 399 15.02 12.39 70.44
C THR A 399 14.22 12.11 71.68
N ARG A 400 14.87 11.87 72.79
CA ARG A 400 14.25 12.04 74.10
C ARG A 400 13.93 13.53 74.29
N LEU A 401 12.66 13.85 74.26
CA LEU A 401 12.13 15.11 74.78
C LEU A 401 12.40 15.14 76.30
N ASN A 402 13.37 15.94 76.71
CA ASN A 402 13.51 16.32 78.08
C ASN A 402 12.37 17.32 78.40
N SER A 403 11.35 16.86 79.10
CA SER A 403 10.44 17.71 79.85
C SER A 403 11.13 18.03 81.13
N SER A 404 11.71 19.23 81.32
CA SER A 404 12.04 19.79 82.60
C SER A 404 11.17 20.98 82.84
N HIS A 405 10.42 20.84 83.90
CA HIS A 405 9.69 21.87 84.61
C HIS A 405 10.46 23.15 84.90
N GLN A 406 9.87 24.28 84.75
CA GLN A 406 9.53 25.20 85.86
C GLN A 406 8.64 26.30 85.36
#